data_a899ad20bb2f885dc3d8ce751bd8d490
#
_entry.id   a899ad20bb2f885dc3d8ce751bd8d490
#
_cell.length_a   1.000
_cell.length_b   1.000
_cell.length_c   1.000
_cell.angle_alpha   90.00
_cell.angle_beta   90.00
_cell.angle_gamma   90.00
#
_symmetry.space_group_name_H-M   'P 1'
#
loop_
_entity.id
_entity.type
_entity.pdbx_description
1 polymer ?
#
loop_
_entity_poly.entity_id
_entity_poly.type
_entity_poly.pdbx_seq_one_letter_code
_entity_poly.pdbx_strand_id
1 'polypeptide(L)'
;DFTDESLLDLQSINTDLGHKNINLNLKKGEILGLYGLVGAGRTELIKCVLGLDKINSGQILLNNKEIKIKSPKDALEKYKIGYISEDRKKEGLILMHDVLSNAGITVWSNLKKILSFLNDSIVYNKVDPYVKQLEVKTPSYQQIVSNLSGGNQQKISVAKWLASGTDILFIDEPTVGIDIKTKSYLHELIIELSL
;
A
#
# COMPACT_ATOMS: atom_id res chain seq x y z
N ASP A 1 9.70 -12.88 -14.34
CA ASP A 1 10.08 -12.02 -15.48
C ASP A 1 8.95 -11.00 -15.71
N PHE A 2 9.25 -9.72 -15.62
CA PHE A 2 8.29 -8.65 -15.93
C PHE A 2 8.12 -8.50 -17.45
N THR A 3 6.98 -7.99 -17.89
CA THR A 3 6.69 -7.74 -19.30
C THR A 3 7.16 -6.34 -19.72
N ASP A 4 7.27 -6.08 -21.04
CA ASP A 4 7.54 -4.72 -21.54
C ASP A 4 6.31 -3.81 -21.52
N GLU A 5 5.18 -4.29 -21.01
CA GLU A 5 3.92 -3.55 -20.91
C GLU A 5 3.98 -2.52 -19.78
N SER A 6 3.82 -1.24 -20.12
CA SER A 6 3.75 -0.15 -19.14
C SER A 6 2.46 -0.25 -18.33
N LEU A 7 2.59 -0.35 -17.01
CA LEU A 7 1.48 -0.38 -16.08
C LEU A 7 1.15 1.03 -15.55
N LEU A 8 2.16 1.72 -15.00
CA LEU A 8 2.02 3.09 -14.49
C LEU A 8 3.13 3.96 -15.09
N ASP A 9 2.76 5.10 -15.64
CA ASP A 9 3.69 6.04 -16.23
C ASP A 9 3.43 7.46 -15.72
N LEU A 10 4.45 8.05 -15.11
CA LEU A 10 4.46 9.44 -14.68
C LEU A 10 5.22 10.24 -15.72
N GLN A 11 4.59 11.26 -16.31
CA GLN A 11 5.18 12.05 -17.36
C GLN A 11 5.26 13.51 -16.96
N SER A 12 6.47 14.05 -16.91
CA SER A 12 6.79 15.47 -16.65
C SER A 12 6.11 16.02 -15.39
N ILE A 13 6.05 15.23 -14.32
CA ILE A 13 5.40 15.62 -13.06
C ILE A 13 6.16 16.77 -12.39
N ASN A 14 5.43 17.84 -12.10
CA ASN A 14 5.93 18.98 -11.32
C ASN A 14 4.99 19.22 -10.12
N THR A 15 5.56 19.55 -8.95
CA THR A 15 4.82 19.77 -7.71
C THR A 15 5.33 21.00 -6.96
N ASP A 16 4.53 21.52 -6.04
CA ASP A 16 4.95 22.60 -5.13
C ASP A 16 6.00 22.16 -4.11
N LEU A 17 6.19 20.82 -3.96
CA LEU A 17 7.15 20.21 -3.05
C LEU A 17 8.57 20.10 -3.65
N GLY A 18 8.81 20.69 -4.81
CA GLY A 18 10.12 20.79 -5.44
C GLY A 18 10.42 19.78 -6.53
N HIS A 19 9.51 18.85 -6.83
CA HIS A 19 9.68 17.93 -7.96
C HIS A 19 9.56 18.70 -9.28
N LYS A 20 10.51 18.45 -10.19
CA LYS A 20 10.57 19.08 -11.51
C LYS A 20 10.81 18.04 -12.58
N ASN A 21 9.90 17.98 -13.55
CA ASN A 21 9.98 17.10 -14.72
C ASN A 21 10.27 15.63 -14.38
N ILE A 22 9.59 15.11 -13.35
CA ILE A 22 9.76 13.71 -12.97
C ILE A 22 9.10 12.81 -14.00
N ASN A 23 9.89 11.87 -14.52
CA ASN A 23 9.44 10.82 -15.42
C ASN A 23 9.78 9.48 -14.79
N LEU A 24 8.80 8.57 -14.71
CA LEU A 24 8.95 7.26 -14.12
C LEU A 24 8.00 6.29 -14.81
N ASN A 25 8.50 5.16 -15.24
CA ASN A 25 7.69 4.11 -15.83
C ASN A 25 7.81 2.83 -14.99
N LEU A 26 6.68 2.26 -14.61
CA LEU A 26 6.57 0.97 -13.94
C LEU A 26 5.91 -0.02 -14.91
N LYS A 27 6.58 -1.12 -15.16
CA LYS A 27 6.07 -2.21 -16.00
C LYS A 27 5.29 -3.23 -15.17
N LYS A 28 4.49 -4.03 -15.84
CA LYS A 28 3.73 -5.10 -15.19
C LYS A 28 4.65 -6.21 -14.69
N GLY A 29 4.53 -6.55 -13.40
CA GLY A 29 5.40 -7.51 -12.72
C GLY A 29 6.77 -6.96 -12.32
N GLU A 30 7.02 -5.65 -12.50
CA GLU A 30 8.28 -5.02 -12.13
C GLU A 30 8.31 -4.58 -10.67
N ILE A 31 9.47 -4.76 -10.04
CA ILE A 31 9.83 -4.10 -8.78
C ILE A 31 10.74 -2.91 -9.11
N LEU A 32 10.18 -1.70 -9.07
CA LEU A 32 10.93 -0.47 -9.32
C LEU A 32 11.43 0.13 -8.01
N GLY A 33 12.74 0.16 -7.82
CA GLY A 33 13.38 0.75 -6.64
C GLY A 33 13.69 2.24 -6.81
N LEU A 34 13.19 3.07 -5.89
CA LEU A 34 13.54 4.49 -5.81
C LEU A 34 14.61 4.69 -4.72
N TYR A 35 15.80 5.08 -5.13
CA TYR A 35 16.92 5.34 -4.23
C TYR A 35 17.22 6.84 -4.12
N GLY A 36 17.65 7.29 -2.94
CA GLY A 36 18.04 8.69 -2.72
C GLY A 36 18.33 8.99 -1.25
N LEU A 37 18.90 10.16 -1.01
CA LEU A 37 19.16 10.66 0.35
C LEU A 37 17.87 10.94 1.10
N VAL A 38 17.93 11.01 2.42
CA VAL A 38 16.82 11.49 3.27
C VAL A 38 16.43 12.90 2.81
N GLY A 39 15.14 13.14 2.61
CA GLY A 39 14.64 14.40 2.06
C GLY A 39 14.73 14.55 0.53
N ALA A 40 15.04 13.49 -0.21
CA ALA A 40 15.06 13.52 -1.68
C ALA A 40 13.66 13.60 -2.34
N GLY A 41 12.60 13.65 -1.54
CA GLY A 41 11.23 13.84 -2.06
C GLY A 41 10.50 12.56 -2.50
N ARG A 42 11.04 11.36 -2.20
CA ARG A 42 10.43 10.08 -2.62
C ARG A 42 9.03 9.89 -2.05
N THR A 43 8.88 10.05 -0.75
CA THR A 43 7.59 9.95 -0.03
C THR A 43 6.61 11.00 -0.51
N GLU A 44 7.07 12.24 -0.70
CA GLU A 44 6.27 13.35 -1.20
C GLU A 44 5.77 13.09 -2.63
N LEU A 45 6.60 12.52 -3.50
CA LEU A 45 6.20 12.12 -4.85
C LEU A 45 5.07 11.07 -4.81
N ILE A 46 5.21 10.03 -3.97
CA ILE A 46 4.18 9.01 -3.78
C ILE A 46 2.87 9.66 -3.27
N LYS A 47 2.95 10.56 -2.29
CA LYS A 47 1.78 11.28 -1.75
C LYS A 47 1.09 12.14 -2.83
N CYS A 48 1.84 12.79 -3.72
CA CYS A 48 1.27 13.49 -4.87
C CYS A 48 0.54 12.52 -5.83
N VAL A 49 1.15 11.39 -6.16
CA VAL A 49 0.52 10.37 -7.02
C VAL A 49 -0.76 9.83 -6.41
N LEU A 50 -0.81 9.65 -5.08
CA LEU A 50 -1.99 9.19 -4.35
C LEU A 50 -3.07 10.27 -4.15
N GLY A 51 -2.83 11.50 -4.60
CA GLY A 51 -3.77 12.61 -4.45
C GLY A 51 -3.87 13.17 -3.03
N LEU A 52 -2.85 12.96 -2.19
CA LEU A 52 -2.70 13.61 -0.89
C LEU A 52 -2.15 15.03 -1.05
N ASP A 53 -1.22 15.20 -1.99
CA ASP A 53 -0.60 16.47 -2.34
C ASP A 53 -0.86 16.81 -3.81
N LYS A 54 -0.68 18.08 -4.18
CA LYS A 54 -1.04 18.59 -5.50
C LYS A 54 0.07 18.36 -6.53
N ILE A 55 -0.33 17.84 -7.70
CA ILE A 55 0.46 17.88 -8.92
C ILE A 55 0.10 19.16 -9.68
N ASN A 56 1.11 19.99 -10.00
CA ASN A 56 0.91 21.25 -10.70
C ASN A 56 0.82 21.07 -12.21
N SER A 57 1.64 20.20 -12.77
CA SER A 57 1.64 19.85 -14.19
C SER A 57 2.23 18.47 -14.42
N GLY A 58 2.05 17.93 -15.60
CA GLY A 58 2.36 16.56 -15.97
C GLY A 58 1.11 15.69 -15.96
N GLN A 59 1.28 14.43 -16.28
CA GLN A 59 0.17 13.47 -16.34
C GLN A 59 0.55 12.13 -15.77
N ILE A 60 -0.44 11.40 -15.27
CA ILE A 60 -0.32 10.02 -14.81
C ILE A 60 -1.09 9.14 -15.79
N LEU A 61 -0.43 8.11 -16.33
CA LEU A 61 -1.07 7.12 -17.17
C LEU A 61 -1.11 5.77 -16.44
N LEU A 62 -2.22 5.09 -16.52
CA LEU A 62 -2.41 3.72 -16.06
C LEU A 62 -2.86 2.88 -17.25
N ASN A 63 -2.11 1.85 -17.61
CA ASN A 63 -2.32 1.06 -18.82
C ASN A 63 -2.47 1.96 -20.07
N ASN A 64 -1.56 2.92 -20.24
CA ASN A 64 -1.52 3.91 -21.33
C ASN A 64 -2.77 4.83 -21.40
N LYS A 65 -3.58 4.93 -20.35
CA LYS A 65 -4.73 5.84 -20.27
C LYS A 65 -4.49 6.87 -19.19
N GLU A 66 -4.68 8.15 -19.53
CA GLU A 66 -4.57 9.22 -18.53
C GLU A 66 -5.60 9.03 -17.42
N ILE A 67 -5.11 9.13 -16.18
CA ILE A 67 -5.93 9.03 -14.98
C ILE A 67 -5.75 10.27 -14.10
N LYS A 68 -6.74 10.53 -13.24
CA LYS A 68 -6.68 11.60 -12.26
C LYS A 68 -7.07 11.06 -10.89
N ILE A 69 -6.10 10.94 -10.01
CA ILE A 69 -6.28 10.49 -8.64
C ILE A 69 -6.55 11.71 -7.75
N LYS A 70 -7.69 11.72 -7.07
CA LYS A 70 -8.12 12.87 -6.23
C LYS A 70 -7.93 12.62 -4.74
N SER A 71 -7.70 11.37 -4.35
CA SER A 71 -7.54 10.97 -2.95
C SER A 71 -7.01 9.53 -2.87
N PRO A 72 -6.46 9.09 -1.72
CA PRO A 72 -6.09 7.68 -1.50
C PRO A 72 -7.26 6.71 -1.68
N LYS A 73 -8.49 7.15 -1.39
CA LYS A 73 -9.69 6.36 -1.64
C LYS A 73 -9.90 6.14 -3.14
N ASP A 74 -9.75 7.18 -3.97
CA ASP A 74 -9.80 7.05 -5.42
C ASP A 74 -8.69 6.12 -5.95
N ALA A 75 -7.47 6.26 -5.42
CA ALA A 75 -6.34 5.40 -5.78
C ALA A 75 -6.68 3.92 -5.56
N LEU A 76 -7.24 3.58 -4.38
CA LEU A 76 -7.62 2.23 -4.06
C LEU A 76 -8.84 1.73 -4.86
N GLU A 77 -9.96 2.47 -4.80
CA GLU A 77 -11.25 1.97 -5.31
C GLU A 77 -11.34 1.94 -6.84
N LYS A 78 -10.74 2.95 -7.51
CA LYS A 78 -10.83 3.09 -8.97
C LYS A 78 -9.63 2.48 -9.69
N TYR A 79 -8.45 2.61 -9.10
CA TYR A 79 -7.19 2.32 -9.79
C TYR A 79 -6.40 1.17 -9.17
N LYS A 80 -6.89 0.58 -8.07
CA LYS A 80 -6.25 -0.55 -7.38
C LYS A 80 -4.81 -0.26 -6.96
N ILE A 81 -4.54 0.95 -6.53
CA ILE A 81 -3.24 1.40 -6.04
C ILE A 81 -3.27 1.47 -4.52
N GLY A 82 -2.33 0.78 -3.87
CA GLY A 82 -2.14 0.76 -2.42
C GLY A 82 -0.85 1.46 -2.00
N TYR A 83 -0.76 1.75 -0.68
CA TYR A 83 0.41 2.42 -0.09
C TYR A 83 0.74 1.91 1.30
N ILE A 84 1.93 1.36 1.45
CA ILE A 84 2.52 1.02 2.76
C ILE A 84 3.44 2.16 3.14
N SER A 85 3.06 2.95 4.16
CA SER A 85 3.83 4.09 4.62
C SER A 85 4.97 3.68 5.54
N GLU A 86 6.02 4.51 5.62
CA GLU A 86 7.13 4.39 6.56
C GLU A 86 6.63 4.44 8.01
N ASP A 87 5.79 5.42 8.34
CA ASP A 87 5.22 5.57 9.70
C ASP A 87 3.90 4.81 9.83
N ARG A 88 4.00 3.48 9.98
CA ARG A 88 2.82 2.63 10.18
C ARG A 88 1.97 3.03 11.38
N LYS A 89 2.56 3.66 12.40
CA LYS A 89 1.85 4.02 13.63
C LYS A 89 0.97 5.25 13.45
N LYS A 90 1.36 6.20 12.60
CA LYS A 90 0.58 7.41 12.31
C LYS A 90 -0.32 7.26 11.09
N GLU A 91 0.17 6.61 10.03
CA GLU A 91 -0.48 6.58 8.74
C GLU A 91 -0.99 5.18 8.36
N GLY A 92 -0.31 4.12 8.83
CA GLY A 92 -0.57 2.77 8.38
C GLY A 92 -1.64 2.01 9.15
N LEU A 93 -1.78 2.23 10.46
CA LEU A 93 -2.62 1.45 11.37
C LEU A 93 -3.38 2.34 12.36
N ILE A 94 -4.55 1.89 12.77
CA ILE A 94 -5.31 2.47 13.89
C ILE A 94 -4.98 1.64 15.14
N LEU A 95 -3.95 2.06 15.87
CA LEU A 95 -3.34 1.27 16.95
C LEU A 95 -4.32 0.83 18.04
N MET A 96 -5.37 1.61 18.30
CA MET A 96 -6.40 1.32 19.30
C MET A 96 -7.48 0.35 18.81
N HIS A 97 -7.46 -0.02 17.53
CA HIS A 97 -8.36 -1.01 16.96
C HIS A 97 -7.71 -2.39 16.92
N ASP A 98 -8.54 -3.41 16.77
CA ASP A 98 -8.10 -4.80 16.68
C ASP A 98 -7.51 -5.17 15.32
N VAL A 99 -6.97 -6.37 15.24
CA VAL A 99 -6.34 -6.93 14.03
C VAL A 99 -7.35 -7.00 12.88
N LEU A 100 -8.59 -7.47 13.14
CA LEU A 100 -9.60 -7.62 12.10
C LEU A 100 -9.97 -6.27 11.47
N SER A 101 -10.21 -5.27 12.31
CA SER A 101 -10.55 -3.92 11.87
C SER A 101 -9.43 -3.29 11.05
N ASN A 102 -8.17 -3.42 11.50
CA ASN A 102 -7.02 -2.88 10.79
C ASN A 102 -6.78 -3.58 9.44
N ALA A 103 -6.78 -4.91 9.42
CA ALA A 103 -6.56 -5.67 8.18
C ALA A 103 -7.74 -5.53 7.20
N GLY A 104 -8.95 -5.30 7.70
CA GLY A 104 -10.18 -5.21 6.90
C GLY A 104 -10.55 -3.82 6.39
N ILE A 105 -9.91 -2.75 6.87
CA ILE A 105 -10.35 -1.37 6.58
C ILE A 105 -10.38 -1.04 5.08
N THR A 106 -9.45 -1.56 4.31
CA THR A 106 -9.34 -1.35 2.86
C THR A 106 -10.40 -2.10 2.04
N VAL A 107 -10.98 -3.16 2.59
CA VAL A 107 -12.01 -3.96 1.91
C VAL A 107 -13.42 -3.53 2.26
N TRP A 108 -13.61 -2.75 3.32
CA TRP A 108 -14.93 -2.33 3.80
C TRP A 108 -15.76 -1.59 2.74
N SER A 109 -15.17 -0.68 1.99
CA SER A 109 -15.88 0.10 0.98
C SER A 109 -16.40 -0.77 -0.16
N ASN A 110 -15.62 -1.77 -0.57
CA ASN A 110 -16.02 -2.73 -1.60
C ASN A 110 -17.13 -3.66 -1.10
N LEU A 111 -17.05 -4.12 0.15
CA LEU A 111 -18.06 -4.99 0.76
C LEU A 111 -19.38 -4.23 0.98
N LYS A 112 -19.35 -2.96 1.41
CA LYS A 112 -20.55 -2.12 1.54
C LYS A 112 -21.33 -1.93 0.24
N LYS A 113 -20.64 -1.89 -0.91
CA LYS A 113 -21.30 -1.77 -2.21
C LYS A 113 -22.09 -3.03 -2.59
N ILE A 114 -21.67 -4.20 -2.08
CA ILE A 114 -22.24 -5.50 -2.43
C ILE A 114 -23.28 -5.95 -1.40
N LEU A 115 -23.08 -5.62 -0.13
CA LEU A 115 -23.85 -6.09 1.00
C LEU A 115 -24.33 -4.89 1.85
N SER A 116 -25.62 -4.83 2.09
CA SER A 116 -26.24 -3.77 2.92
C SER A 116 -25.77 -3.78 4.38
N PHE A 117 -25.21 -4.89 4.87
CA PHE A 117 -24.64 -5.06 6.20
C PHE A 117 -23.24 -5.66 6.12
N LEU A 118 -22.27 -4.99 6.76
CA LEU A 118 -20.95 -5.55 7.03
C LEU A 118 -21.07 -6.54 8.18
N ASN A 119 -20.69 -7.79 7.92
CA ASN A 119 -20.56 -8.82 8.94
C ASN A 119 -19.06 -9.13 9.11
N ASP A 120 -18.59 -9.20 10.35
CA ASP A 120 -17.21 -9.53 10.71
C ASP A 120 -16.73 -10.82 10.05
N SER A 121 -17.62 -11.81 9.88
CA SER A 121 -17.31 -13.08 9.21
C SER A 121 -16.90 -12.88 7.74
N ILE A 122 -17.49 -11.92 7.04
CA ILE A 122 -17.17 -11.63 5.64
C ILE A 122 -15.81 -10.94 5.56
N VAL A 123 -15.56 -9.98 6.46
CA VAL A 123 -14.25 -9.30 6.56
C VAL A 123 -13.18 -10.32 6.92
N TYR A 124 -13.43 -11.15 7.93
CA TYR A 124 -12.54 -12.22 8.35
C TYR A 124 -12.14 -13.11 7.18
N ASN A 125 -13.10 -13.63 6.42
CA ASN A 125 -12.82 -14.51 5.28
C ASN A 125 -11.96 -13.84 4.19
N LYS A 126 -12.00 -12.51 4.09
CA LYS A 126 -11.18 -11.75 3.13
C LYS A 126 -9.75 -11.53 3.62
N VAL A 127 -9.55 -11.33 4.91
CA VAL A 127 -8.24 -10.98 5.48
C VAL A 127 -7.46 -12.19 6.03
N ASP A 128 -8.16 -13.24 6.49
CA ASP A 128 -7.57 -14.43 7.12
C ASP A 128 -6.48 -15.10 6.26
N PRO A 129 -6.67 -15.29 4.93
CA PRO A 129 -5.62 -15.87 4.08
C PRO A 129 -4.31 -15.09 4.15
N TYR A 130 -4.38 -13.76 4.12
CA TYR A 130 -3.18 -12.90 4.14
C TYR A 130 -2.55 -12.79 5.53
N VAL A 131 -3.38 -12.75 6.59
CA VAL A 131 -2.89 -12.77 7.98
C VAL A 131 -2.12 -14.06 8.26
N LYS A 132 -2.60 -15.19 7.73
CA LYS A 132 -1.93 -16.49 7.82
C LYS A 132 -0.68 -16.56 6.94
N GLN A 133 -0.77 -16.17 5.67
CA GLN A 133 0.36 -16.13 4.74
C GLN A 133 1.52 -15.32 5.31
N LEU A 134 1.21 -14.17 5.93
CA LEU A 134 2.21 -13.31 6.56
C LEU A 134 2.67 -13.81 7.95
N GLU A 135 2.16 -14.93 8.42
CA GLU A 135 2.48 -15.48 9.76
C GLU A 135 2.34 -14.41 10.85
N VAL A 136 1.24 -13.66 10.88
CA VAL A 136 0.99 -12.67 11.93
C VAL A 136 0.77 -13.40 13.27
N LYS A 137 1.65 -13.14 14.24
CA LYS A 137 1.51 -13.72 15.58
C LYS A 137 0.59 -12.87 16.43
N THR A 138 -0.63 -13.32 16.60
CA THR A 138 -1.66 -12.70 17.43
C THR A 138 -2.46 -13.77 18.18
N PRO A 139 -2.87 -13.53 19.44
CA PRO A 139 -3.74 -14.46 20.18
C PRO A 139 -5.12 -14.62 19.54
N SER A 140 -5.64 -13.55 18.96
CA SER A 140 -6.95 -13.52 18.26
C SER A 140 -7.02 -12.34 17.29
N TYR A 141 -8.04 -12.31 16.44
CA TYR A 141 -8.32 -11.17 15.55
C TYR A 141 -8.89 -9.96 16.30
N GLN A 142 -9.38 -10.14 17.53
CA GLN A 142 -9.86 -9.07 18.43
C GLN A 142 -8.73 -8.46 19.27
N GLN A 143 -7.49 -8.97 19.13
CA GLN A 143 -6.33 -8.39 19.80
C GLN A 143 -6.08 -6.96 19.30
N ILE A 144 -5.96 -6.01 20.24
CA ILE A 144 -5.63 -4.61 19.94
C ILE A 144 -4.21 -4.54 19.37
N VAL A 145 -4.05 -3.83 18.25
CA VAL A 145 -2.80 -3.81 17.46
C VAL A 145 -1.66 -3.14 18.22
N SER A 146 -1.92 -2.17 19.10
CA SER A 146 -0.88 -1.55 19.94
C SER A 146 -0.15 -2.55 20.84
N ASN A 147 -0.77 -3.67 21.20
CA ASN A 147 -0.19 -4.71 22.06
C ASN A 147 0.69 -5.73 21.30
N LEU A 148 0.79 -5.60 19.98
CA LEU A 148 1.61 -6.46 19.14
C LEU A 148 3.01 -5.89 18.93
N SER A 149 3.98 -6.78 18.67
CA SER A 149 5.33 -6.37 18.28
C SER A 149 5.32 -5.55 16.99
N GLY A 150 6.36 -4.71 16.80
CA GLY A 150 6.50 -3.90 15.59
C GLY A 150 6.49 -4.72 14.30
N GLY A 151 7.09 -5.92 14.31
CA GLY A 151 7.06 -6.83 13.16
C GLY A 151 5.65 -7.34 12.85
N ASN A 152 4.83 -7.68 13.85
CA ASN A 152 3.44 -8.09 13.63
C ASN A 152 2.57 -6.91 13.18
N GLN A 153 2.77 -5.71 13.73
CA GLN A 153 2.11 -4.49 13.23
C GLN A 153 2.42 -4.25 11.75
N GLN A 154 3.69 -4.40 11.34
CA GLN A 154 4.09 -4.26 9.93
C GLN A 154 3.40 -5.29 9.03
N LYS A 155 3.38 -6.56 9.46
CA LYS A 155 2.68 -7.64 8.75
C LYS A 155 1.18 -7.34 8.58
N ILE A 156 0.51 -6.78 9.59
CA ILE A 156 -0.89 -6.35 9.48
C ILE A 156 -1.05 -5.20 8.47
N SER A 157 -0.11 -4.23 8.48
CA SER A 157 -0.12 -3.14 7.50
C SER A 157 0.00 -3.66 6.06
N VAL A 158 0.79 -4.71 5.83
CA VAL A 158 0.89 -5.39 4.53
C VAL A 158 -0.39 -6.18 4.22
N ALA A 159 -0.88 -7.02 5.17
CA ALA A 159 -2.08 -7.83 5.01
C ALA A 159 -3.29 -6.99 4.56
N LYS A 160 -3.43 -5.80 5.12
CA LYS A 160 -4.46 -4.82 4.77
C LYS A 160 -4.53 -4.54 3.27
N TRP A 161 -3.38 -4.34 2.63
CA TRP A 161 -3.32 -3.99 1.21
C TRP A 161 -3.46 -5.22 0.31
N LEU A 162 -2.90 -6.37 0.70
CA LEU A 162 -3.09 -7.62 -0.03
C LEU A 162 -4.57 -8.03 -0.06
N ALA A 163 -5.26 -7.91 1.08
CA ALA A 163 -6.68 -8.21 1.18
C ALA A 163 -7.56 -7.32 0.29
N SER A 164 -7.10 -6.12 -0.04
CA SER A 164 -7.83 -5.19 -0.92
C SER A 164 -7.73 -5.53 -2.41
N GLY A 165 -6.81 -6.42 -2.82
CA GLY A 165 -6.58 -6.79 -4.22
C GLY A 165 -6.03 -5.61 -5.02
N THR A 166 -4.97 -4.97 -4.52
CA THR A 166 -4.26 -3.91 -5.24
C THR A 166 -3.40 -4.49 -6.35
N ASP A 167 -3.37 -3.81 -7.51
CA ASP A 167 -2.55 -4.18 -8.67
C ASP A 167 -1.18 -3.46 -8.62
N ILE A 168 -1.11 -2.32 -7.95
CA ILE A 168 0.11 -1.54 -7.73
C ILE A 168 0.24 -1.26 -6.24
N LEU A 169 1.43 -1.47 -5.70
CA LEU A 169 1.73 -1.22 -4.30
C LEU A 169 2.96 -0.33 -4.16
N PHE A 170 2.75 0.90 -3.71
CA PHE A 170 3.83 1.74 -3.24
C PHE A 170 4.26 1.31 -1.85
N ILE A 171 5.56 1.12 -1.64
CA ILE A 171 6.12 0.65 -0.38
C ILE A 171 7.22 1.61 0.04
N ASP A 172 6.97 2.35 1.13
CA ASP A 172 7.88 3.35 1.63
C ASP A 172 8.55 2.85 2.91
N GLU A 173 9.84 2.55 2.82
CA GLU A 173 10.70 2.06 3.89
C GLU A 173 10.05 0.99 4.81
N PRO A 174 9.54 -0.12 4.27
CA PRO A 174 8.70 -1.08 5.01
C PRO A 174 9.44 -1.80 6.14
N THR A 175 10.76 -1.60 6.23
CA THR A 175 11.63 -2.32 7.16
C THR A 175 12.11 -1.47 8.34
N VAL A 176 11.63 -0.23 8.45
CA VAL A 176 11.97 0.65 9.58
C VAL A 176 11.36 0.14 10.89
N GLY A 177 12.19 0.00 11.91
CA GLY A 177 11.78 -0.39 13.26
C GLY A 177 11.25 -1.81 13.39
N ILE A 178 11.74 -2.74 12.55
CA ILE A 178 11.45 -4.18 12.64
C ILE A 178 12.75 -4.99 12.73
N ASP A 179 12.64 -6.21 13.22
CA ASP A 179 13.76 -7.13 13.36
C ASP A 179 14.24 -7.70 12.01
N ILE A 180 15.49 -8.20 11.99
CA ILE A 180 16.15 -8.70 10.78
C ILE A 180 15.36 -9.85 10.11
N LYS A 181 14.77 -10.75 10.90
CA LYS A 181 14.00 -11.88 10.36
C LYS A 181 12.76 -11.41 9.63
N THR A 182 12.02 -10.47 10.22
CA THR A 182 10.84 -9.86 9.58
C THR A 182 11.23 -9.07 8.32
N LYS A 183 12.39 -8.38 8.33
CA LYS A 183 12.92 -7.69 7.17
C LYS A 183 13.18 -8.63 6.01
N SER A 184 13.92 -9.72 6.23
CA SER A 184 14.22 -10.73 5.17
C SER A 184 12.91 -11.30 4.61
N TYR A 185 11.97 -11.66 5.48
CA TYR A 185 10.66 -12.16 5.08
C TYR A 185 9.89 -11.18 4.18
N LEU A 186 9.89 -9.87 4.52
CA LEU A 186 9.21 -8.86 3.68
C LEU A 186 9.86 -8.69 2.31
N HIS A 187 11.18 -8.81 2.21
CA HIS A 187 11.87 -8.78 0.92
C HIS A 187 11.47 -9.97 0.04
N GLU A 188 11.43 -11.19 0.60
CA GLU A 188 10.99 -12.39 -0.11
C GLU A 188 9.54 -12.25 -0.58
N LEU A 189 8.67 -11.74 0.28
CA LEU A 189 7.27 -11.49 -0.04
C LEU A 189 7.11 -10.48 -1.19
N ILE A 190 7.86 -9.37 -1.19
CA ILE A 190 7.78 -8.38 -2.28
C ILE A 190 8.16 -9.02 -3.62
N ILE A 191 9.16 -9.89 -3.62
CA ILE A 191 9.55 -10.64 -4.82
C ILE A 191 8.43 -11.60 -5.25
N GLU A 192 7.84 -12.35 -4.30
CA GLU A 192 6.72 -13.26 -4.59
C GLU A 192 5.52 -12.53 -5.18
N LEU A 193 5.20 -11.33 -4.68
CA LEU A 193 4.08 -10.52 -5.16
C LEU A 193 4.28 -9.94 -6.57
N SER A 194 5.49 -9.93 -7.09
CA SER A 194 5.80 -9.43 -8.45
C SER A 194 5.72 -10.51 -9.52
N LEU A 195 5.58 -11.78 -9.13
CA LEU A 195 5.52 -12.93 -10.05
C LEU A 195 4.10 -13.26 -10.48
#